data_da0a9f935bec801cd297bdfd07bbe3e5
#
_entry.id   da0a9f935bec801cd297bdfd07bbe3e5
#
_cell.length_a   1.000
_cell.length_b   1.000
_cell.length_c   1.000
_cell.angle_alpha   90.00
_cell.angle_beta   90.00
_cell.angle_gamma   90.00
#
_symmetry.space_group_name_H-M   'P 1'
#
loop_
_entity.id
_entity.type
_entity.pdbx_description
1 polymer ?
#
loop_
_entity_poly.entity_id
_entity_poly.type
_entity_poly.pdbx_seq_one_letter_code
_entity_poly.pdbx_strand_id
1 'polypeptide(L)'
;MTPLTDRQGKFSPLKATTLALALLPAAVIAYWFFNHQLGPLPVKEALRHVGDWTIRLLVITLALTPLQRLLNYPKIALIRRMLGVTTFAYALTHFLLYIVNSKYDLGFVASEIVLRFYLTIGFVALIGLSLLAATSFDAAVRKLGKKWKMLHRLVYGVAVLGLLHYFIQTKIDVSPAVLMTGFFILLMVYRVFIMKRVSLTPAVLAISAVVACVLTAITEFTWYALATGVDPWRIAQANLMFSFGLRPAVIVLLVGLVPCAFVILRNLRVTEQKQTA
;
A
#
# COMPACT_ATOMS: atom_id res chain seq x y z
N MET A 1 13.62 -16.42 15.07
CA MET A 1 14.30 -15.13 14.80
C MET A 1 13.44 -14.03 15.41
N THR A 2 14.02 -13.19 16.24
CA THR A 2 13.31 -12.00 16.74
C THR A 2 13.06 -10.99 15.61
N PRO A 3 12.04 -10.15 15.68
CA PRO A 3 11.74 -9.19 14.62
C PRO A 3 12.88 -8.20 14.36
N LEU A 4 13.78 -7.99 15.32
CA LEU A 4 14.88 -7.02 15.26
C LEU A 4 16.24 -7.62 14.89
N THR A 5 16.37 -8.95 14.73
CA THR A 5 17.65 -9.59 14.39
C THR A 5 17.70 -10.03 12.92
N ASP A 6 18.89 -10.01 12.33
CA ASP A 6 19.17 -10.55 11.00
C ASP A 6 19.17 -12.09 10.99
N ARG A 7 19.58 -12.70 9.86
CA ARG A 7 19.66 -14.17 9.72
C ARG A 7 20.75 -14.81 10.58
N GLN A 8 21.71 -14.03 11.06
CA GLN A 8 22.81 -14.45 11.92
C GLN A 8 22.53 -14.22 13.41
N GLY A 9 21.32 -13.74 13.77
CA GLY A 9 20.95 -13.39 15.14
C GLY A 9 21.50 -12.04 15.63
N LYS A 10 22.20 -11.27 14.78
CA LYS A 10 22.73 -9.95 15.13
C LYS A 10 21.64 -8.89 15.00
N PHE A 11 21.69 -7.85 15.85
CA PHE A 11 20.80 -6.70 15.77
C PHE A 11 20.85 -6.05 14.38
N SER A 12 19.69 -5.78 13.79
CA SER A 12 19.55 -5.16 12.47
C SER A 12 18.95 -3.76 12.60
N PRO A 13 19.77 -2.69 12.48
CA PRO A 13 19.27 -1.31 12.53
C PRO A 13 18.18 -1.07 11.46
N LEU A 14 18.34 -1.63 10.26
CA LEU A 14 17.35 -1.52 9.19
C LEU A 14 15.97 -2.05 9.61
N LYS A 15 15.92 -3.18 10.30
CA LYS A 15 14.65 -3.73 10.79
C LYS A 15 14.07 -2.88 11.92
N ALA A 16 14.93 -2.45 12.87
CA ALA A 16 14.51 -1.63 14.00
C ALA A 16 13.93 -0.29 13.55
N THR A 17 14.61 0.43 12.67
CA THR A 17 14.14 1.71 12.13
C THR A 17 12.87 1.53 11.29
N THR A 18 12.80 0.49 10.45
CA THR A 18 11.59 0.21 9.66
C THR A 18 10.39 -0.10 10.55
N LEU A 19 10.58 -0.89 11.62
CA LEU A 19 9.50 -1.22 12.55
C LEU A 19 9.03 0.01 13.31
N ALA A 20 9.97 0.83 13.81
CA ALA A 20 9.65 2.09 14.50
C ALA A 20 8.84 3.03 13.60
N LEU A 21 9.28 3.22 12.34
CA LEU A 21 8.54 4.03 11.38
C LEU A 21 7.16 3.46 11.02
N ALA A 22 7.04 2.12 10.94
CA ALA A 22 5.76 1.48 10.66
C ALA A 22 4.78 1.54 11.85
N LEU A 23 5.28 1.63 13.09
CA LEU A 23 4.44 1.77 14.29
C LEU A 23 4.14 3.22 14.64
N LEU A 24 4.92 4.18 14.12
CA LEU A 24 4.73 5.61 14.39
C LEU A 24 3.29 6.09 14.13
N PRO A 25 2.63 5.75 13.01
CA PRO A 25 1.24 6.15 12.78
C PRO A 25 0.28 5.64 13.86
N ALA A 26 0.45 4.40 14.31
CA ALA A 26 -0.39 3.84 15.37
C ALA A 26 -0.17 4.59 16.69
N ALA A 27 1.08 4.93 17.01
CA ALA A 27 1.40 5.73 18.20
C ALA A 27 0.79 7.14 18.14
N VAL A 28 0.83 7.78 16.97
CA VAL A 28 0.20 9.10 16.75
C VAL A 28 -1.32 9.01 16.87
N ILE A 29 -1.97 8.00 16.29
CA ILE A 29 -3.42 7.82 16.39
C ILE A 29 -3.80 7.56 17.84
N ALA A 30 -3.05 6.74 18.57
CA ALA A 30 -3.26 6.50 19.99
C ALA A 30 -3.10 7.79 20.81
N TYR A 31 -2.07 8.58 20.54
CA TYR A 31 -1.88 9.88 21.17
C TYR A 31 -3.09 10.81 20.95
N TRP A 32 -3.57 10.94 19.70
CA TRP A 32 -4.76 11.75 19.40
C TRP A 32 -6.02 11.22 20.11
N PHE A 33 -6.16 9.90 20.20
CA PHE A 33 -7.29 9.26 20.86
C PHE A 33 -7.33 9.60 22.36
N PHE A 34 -6.20 9.41 23.07
CA PHE A 34 -6.11 9.66 24.51
C PHE A 34 -6.14 11.15 24.88
N ASN A 35 -5.72 12.04 23.98
CA ASN A 35 -5.78 13.49 24.16
C ASN A 35 -7.07 14.13 23.59
N HIS A 36 -8.09 13.33 23.28
CA HIS A 36 -9.39 13.80 22.76
C HIS A 36 -9.31 14.65 21.47
N GLN A 37 -8.28 14.45 20.65
CA GLN A 37 -8.03 15.21 19.41
C GLN A 37 -8.74 14.61 18.18
N LEU A 38 -9.45 13.47 18.30
CA LEU A 38 -10.16 12.81 17.22
C LEU A 38 -11.62 13.28 17.04
N GLY A 39 -12.00 14.38 17.73
CA GLY A 39 -13.35 14.94 17.60
C GLY A 39 -14.45 14.14 18.32
N PRO A 40 -15.72 14.34 17.95
CA PRO A 40 -16.87 13.83 18.71
C PRO A 40 -17.07 12.30 18.62
N LEU A 41 -16.50 11.65 17.63
CA LEU A 41 -16.61 10.19 17.39
C LEU A 41 -15.23 9.53 17.35
N PRO A 42 -14.47 9.54 18.47
CA PRO A 42 -13.05 9.21 18.48
C PRO A 42 -12.75 7.78 18.00
N VAL A 43 -13.59 6.80 18.35
CA VAL A 43 -13.42 5.40 17.89
C VAL A 43 -13.60 5.30 16.38
N LYS A 44 -14.58 6.00 15.82
CA LYS A 44 -14.85 6.00 14.38
C LYS A 44 -13.72 6.67 13.58
N GLU A 45 -13.17 7.76 14.10
CA GLU A 45 -12.03 8.42 13.43
C GLU A 45 -10.74 7.60 13.56
N ALA A 46 -10.47 6.99 14.73
CA ALA A 46 -9.37 6.04 14.89
C ALA A 46 -9.50 4.85 13.91
N LEU A 47 -10.71 4.29 13.78
CA LEU A 47 -11.03 3.23 12.80
C LEU A 47 -10.64 3.65 11.37
N ARG A 48 -11.00 4.86 10.94
CA ARG A 48 -10.68 5.39 9.61
C ARG A 48 -9.16 5.54 9.42
N HIS A 49 -8.51 6.22 10.35
CA HIS A 49 -7.05 6.42 10.27
C HIS A 49 -6.26 5.11 10.24
N VAL A 50 -6.64 4.12 11.05
CA VAL A 50 -6.00 2.80 11.03
C VAL A 50 -6.24 2.08 9.71
N GLY A 51 -7.44 2.19 9.13
CA GLY A 51 -7.77 1.67 7.80
C GLY A 51 -6.92 2.31 6.70
N ASP A 52 -6.78 3.64 6.70
CA ASP A 52 -5.94 4.38 5.77
C ASP A 52 -4.49 3.91 5.82
N TRP A 53 -3.94 3.74 7.03
CA TRP A 53 -2.57 3.26 7.19
C TRP A 53 -2.41 1.79 6.80
N THR A 54 -3.45 0.97 6.94
CA THR A 54 -3.43 -0.41 6.44
C THR A 54 -3.14 -0.45 4.93
N ILE A 55 -3.87 0.34 4.15
CA ILE A 55 -3.68 0.41 2.68
C ILE A 55 -2.31 1.00 2.33
N ARG A 56 -1.88 2.06 3.01
CA ARG A 56 -0.55 2.67 2.80
C ARG A 56 0.58 1.66 3.06
N LEU A 57 0.54 0.94 4.18
CA LEU A 57 1.53 -0.08 4.52
C LEU A 57 1.50 -1.26 3.54
N LEU A 58 0.33 -1.65 3.04
CA LEU A 58 0.19 -2.68 2.03
C LEU A 58 0.90 -2.26 0.73
N VAL A 59 0.65 -1.05 0.23
CA VAL A 59 1.30 -0.49 -0.96
C VAL A 59 2.81 -0.37 -0.76
N ILE A 60 3.28 0.13 0.39
CA ILE A 60 4.70 0.20 0.75
C ILE A 60 5.33 -1.20 0.74
N THR A 61 4.66 -2.20 1.32
CA THR A 61 5.14 -3.60 1.33
C THR A 61 5.30 -4.13 -0.09
N LEU A 62 4.38 -3.81 -0.99
CA LEU A 62 4.46 -4.18 -2.40
C LEU A 62 5.60 -3.44 -3.13
N ALA A 63 5.90 -2.20 -2.76
CA ALA A 63 6.96 -1.40 -3.37
C ALA A 63 8.37 -1.94 -3.08
N LEU A 64 8.58 -2.69 -1.99
CA LEU A 64 9.90 -3.20 -1.60
C LEU A 64 10.56 -4.10 -2.66
N THR A 65 9.78 -4.83 -3.46
CA THR A 65 10.34 -5.71 -4.49
C THR A 65 10.93 -4.94 -5.68
N PRO A 66 10.22 -3.99 -6.31
CA PRO A 66 10.84 -3.16 -7.33
C PRO A 66 11.97 -2.27 -6.77
N LEU A 67 11.80 -1.74 -5.56
CA LEU A 67 12.82 -0.92 -4.89
C LEU A 67 14.12 -1.71 -4.65
N GLN A 68 14.04 -2.96 -4.20
CA GLN A 68 15.20 -3.85 -4.02
C GLN A 68 16.00 -3.99 -5.32
N ARG A 69 15.31 -4.15 -6.45
CA ARG A 69 15.96 -4.29 -7.76
C ARG A 69 16.57 -2.98 -8.25
N LEU A 70 15.84 -1.88 -8.08
CA LEU A 70 16.27 -0.56 -8.51
C LEU A 70 17.54 -0.11 -7.78
N LEU A 71 17.56 -0.29 -6.45
CA LEU A 71 18.68 0.09 -5.59
C LEU A 71 19.81 -0.96 -5.58
N ASN A 72 19.59 -2.15 -6.16
CA ASN A 72 20.50 -3.30 -6.05
C ASN A 72 20.89 -3.61 -4.60
N TYR A 73 19.93 -3.49 -3.67
CA TYR A 73 20.17 -3.64 -2.22
C TYR A 73 19.38 -4.82 -1.64
N PRO A 74 19.98 -6.04 -1.60
CA PRO A 74 19.29 -7.28 -1.20
C PRO A 74 18.71 -7.25 0.22
N LYS A 75 19.26 -6.44 1.13
CA LYS A 75 18.81 -6.34 2.53
C LYS A 75 17.36 -5.84 2.65
N ILE A 76 16.82 -5.13 1.64
CA ILE A 76 15.39 -4.72 1.59
C ILE A 76 14.45 -5.94 1.69
N ALA A 77 14.85 -7.11 1.21
CA ALA A 77 14.04 -8.32 1.35
C ALA A 77 13.80 -8.73 2.81
N LEU A 78 14.68 -8.34 3.74
CA LEU A 78 14.58 -8.67 5.17
C LEU A 78 13.39 -7.98 5.85
N ILE A 79 13.03 -6.78 5.39
CA ILE A 79 11.95 -5.98 6.00
C ILE A 79 10.58 -6.29 5.39
N ARG A 80 10.52 -6.89 4.18
CA ARG A 80 9.25 -7.14 3.47
C ARG A 80 8.27 -8.00 4.28
N ARG A 81 8.78 -9.09 4.89
CA ARG A 81 7.94 -9.99 5.71
C ARG A 81 7.44 -9.29 6.97
N MET A 82 8.31 -8.52 7.61
CA MET A 82 7.96 -7.74 8.80
C MET A 82 6.88 -6.71 8.49
N LEU A 83 7.04 -5.91 7.44
CA LEU A 83 6.03 -4.93 7.02
C LEU A 83 4.71 -5.60 6.63
N GLY A 84 4.75 -6.78 5.97
CA GLY A 84 3.53 -7.53 5.67
C GLY A 84 2.77 -7.98 6.92
N VAL A 85 3.47 -8.45 7.96
CA VAL A 85 2.86 -8.80 9.25
C VAL A 85 2.34 -7.55 9.97
N THR A 86 3.08 -6.43 9.92
CA THR A 86 2.61 -5.14 10.48
C THR A 86 1.36 -4.65 9.75
N THR A 87 1.29 -4.79 8.42
CA THR A 87 0.07 -4.48 7.64
C THR A 87 -1.12 -5.29 8.13
N PHE A 88 -0.93 -6.60 8.36
CA PHE A 88 -1.98 -7.44 8.95
C PHE A 88 -2.39 -6.97 10.35
N ALA A 89 -1.43 -6.59 11.21
CA ALA A 89 -1.74 -6.06 12.54
C ALA A 89 -2.62 -4.80 12.46
N TYR A 90 -2.32 -3.88 11.53
CA TYR A 90 -3.19 -2.71 11.29
C TYR A 90 -4.59 -3.11 10.80
N ALA A 91 -4.69 -4.05 9.85
CA ALA A 91 -5.97 -4.54 9.37
C ALA A 91 -6.80 -5.19 10.47
N LEU A 92 -6.16 -5.98 11.34
CA LEU A 92 -6.80 -6.59 12.49
C LEU A 92 -7.26 -5.53 13.50
N THR A 93 -6.42 -4.55 13.81
CA THR A 93 -6.78 -3.42 14.68
C THR A 93 -7.95 -2.62 14.10
N HIS A 94 -7.96 -2.37 12.78
CA HIS A 94 -9.08 -1.74 12.09
C HIS A 94 -10.39 -2.53 12.31
N PHE A 95 -10.37 -3.83 12.17
CA PHE A 95 -11.52 -4.69 12.39
C PHE A 95 -11.94 -4.71 13.87
N LEU A 96 -10.99 -4.78 14.80
CA LEU A 96 -11.29 -4.70 16.24
C LEU A 96 -11.94 -3.36 16.63
N LEU A 97 -11.46 -2.26 16.07
CA LEU A 97 -12.08 -0.94 16.27
C LEU A 97 -13.49 -0.88 15.68
N TYR A 98 -13.78 -1.61 14.59
CA TYR A 98 -15.14 -1.74 14.09
C TYR A 98 -16.06 -2.47 15.08
N ILE A 99 -15.59 -3.53 15.73
CA ILE A 99 -16.33 -4.22 16.80
C ILE A 99 -16.59 -3.28 17.98
N VAL A 100 -15.58 -2.52 18.42
CA VAL A 100 -15.73 -1.51 19.49
C VAL A 100 -16.75 -0.44 19.09
N ASN A 101 -16.66 0.07 17.86
CA ASN A 101 -17.61 1.08 17.34
C ASN A 101 -19.06 0.55 17.25
N SER A 102 -19.20 -0.76 17.08
CA SER A 102 -20.49 -1.47 17.07
C SER A 102 -20.91 -1.91 18.50
N LYS A 103 -20.34 -1.32 19.55
CA LYS A 103 -20.64 -1.59 20.97
C LYS A 103 -20.50 -3.06 21.37
N TYR A 104 -19.57 -3.79 20.75
CA TYR A 104 -19.31 -5.22 20.95
C TYR A 104 -20.46 -6.15 20.58
N ASP A 105 -21.45 -5.67 19.82
CA ASP A 105 -22.54 -6.52 19.30
C ASP A 105 -22.01 -7.37 18.13
N LEU A 106 -21.54 -8.56 18.44
CA LEU A 106 -20.97 -9.49 17.44
C LEU A 106 -22.05 -10.02 16.48
N GLY A 107 -23.32 -10.14 16.94
CA GLY A 107 -24.44 -10.56 16.08
C GLY A 107 -24.72 -9.50 15.02
N PHE A 108 -24.76 -8.23 15.43
CA PHE A 108 -24.87 -7.09 14.52
C PHE A 108 -23.68 -7.04 13.56
N VAL A 109 -22.43 -7.15 14.05
CA VAL A 109 -21.23 -7.15 13.22
C VAL A 109 -21.28 -8.27 12.16
N ALA A 110 -21.64 -9.49 12.54
CA ALA A 110 -21.75 -10.61 11.61
C ALA A 110 -22.84 -10.37 10.54
N SER A 111 -24.01 -9.89 10.93
CA SER A 111 -25.10 -9.55 10.01
C SER A 111 -24.69 -8.45 9.02
N GLU A 112 -24.04 -7.38 9.50
CA GLU A 112 -23.55 -6.28 8.65
C GLU A 112 -22.51 -6.77 7.63
N ILE A 113 -21.57 -7.65 8.04
CA ILE A 113 -20.59 -8.23 7.12
C ILE A 113 -21.27 -9.02 5.99
N VAL A 114 -22.34 -9.76 6.28
CA VAL A 114 -23.05 -10.54 5.28
C VAL A 114 -23.94 -9.67 4.40
N LEU A 115 -24.63 -8.71 4.97
CA LEU A 115 -25.62 -7.89 4.28
C LEU A 115 -25.02 -6.75 3.46
N ARG A 116 -23.84 -6.23 3.87
CA ARG A 116 -23.19 -5.10 3.21
C ARG A 116 -22.00 -5.54 2.39
N PHE A 117 -22.15 -5.56 1.09
CA PHE A 117 -21.15 -5.99 0.12
C PHE A 117 -19.73 -5.42 0.39
N TYR A 118 -19.62 -4.14 0.73
CA TYR A 118 -18.31 -3.54 1.00
C TYR A 118 -17.66 -4.09 2.28
N LEU A 119 -18.43 -4.45 3.31
CA LEU A 119 -17.91 -5.09 4.52
C LEU A 119 -17.49 -6.53 4.24
N THR A 120 -18.24 -7.26 3.41
CA THR A 120 -17.86 -8.60 2.95
C THR A 120 -16.49 -8.57 2.24
N ILE A 121 -16.28 -7.61 1.32
CA ILE A 121 -15.00 -7.45 0.61
C ILE A 121 -13.86 -7.18 1.58
N GLY A 122 -14.05 -6.25 2.53
CA GLY A 122 -13.05 -5.94 3.55
C GLY A 122 -12.73 -7.14 4.44
N PHE A 123 -13.74 -7.93 4.82
CA PHE A 123 -13.56 -9.12 5.64
C PHE A 123 -12.83 -10.24 4.89
N VAL A 124 -13.15 -10.47 3.61
CA VAL A 124 -12.41 -11.42 2.75
C VAL A 124 -10.95 -10.98 2.60
N ALA A 125 -10.68 -9.69 2.43
CA ALA A 125 -9.31 -9.17 2.41
C ALA A 125 -8.58 -9.41 3.73
N LEU A 126 -9.25 -9.22 4.87
CA LEU A 126 -8.69 -9.52 6.19
C LEU A 126 -8.36 -11.01 6.36
N ILE A 127 -9.25 -11.92 5.93
CA ILE A 127 -8.99 -13.38 5.93
C ILE A 127 -7.74 -13.68 5.07
N GLY A 128 -7.64 -13.08 3.90
CA GLY A 128 -6.47 -13.20 3.03
C GLY A 128 -5.18 -12.75 3.72
N LEU A 129 -5.18 -11.57 4.36
CA LEU A 129 -4.04 -11.07 5.14
C LEU A 129 -3.71 -11.98 6.33
N SER A 130 -4.73 -12.52 7.02
CA SER A 130 -4.55 -13.45 8.13
C SER A 130 -3.81 -14.72 7.69
N LEU A 131 -4.21 -15.29 6.54
CA LEU A 131 -3.56 -16.45 5.95
C LEU A 131 -2.10 -16.17 5.58
N LEU A 132 -1.83 -15.00 4.99
CA LEU A 132 -0.47 -14.57 4.64
C LEU A 132 0.38 -14.34 5.90
N ALA A 133 -0.17 -13.71 6.94
CA ALA A 133 0.51 -13.48 8.22
C ALA A 133 0.79 -14.81 8.94
N ALA A 134 -0.20 -15.71 9.03
CA ALA A 134 -0.08 -17.03 9.65
C ALA A 134 0.95 -17.92 8.95
N THR A 135 1.26 -17.67 7.70
CA THR A 135 2.29 -18.41 6.95
C THR A 135 3.61 -17.65 6.83
N SER A 136 3.77 -16.54 7.55
CA SER A 136 4.96 -15.67 7.49
C SER A 136 6.04 -15.98 8.53
N PHE A 137 5.95 -17.03 9.32
CA PHE A 137 7.02 -17.46 10.23
C PHE A 137 7.94 -18.51 9.60
N ASP A 138 9.16 -18.64 10.11
CA ASP A 138 10.22 -19.44 9.48
C ASP A 138 9.87 -20.94 9.33
N ALA A 139 9.14 -21.51 10.28
CA ALA A 139 8.72 -22.92 10.19
C ALA A 139 7.72 -23.13 9.03
N ALA A 140 6.75 -22.22 8.85
CA ALA A 140 5.81 -22.29 7.74
C ALA A 140 6.50 -22.09 6.38
N VAL A 141 7.44 -21.16 6.29
CA VAL A 141 8.23 -20.92 5.07
C VAL A 141 9.02 -22.19 4.69
N ARG A 142 9.66 -22.84 5.67
CA ARG A 142 10.38 -24.10 5.43
C ARG A 142 9.44 -25.23 5.01
N LYS A 143 8.31 -25.40 5.72
CA LYS A 143 7.32 -26.47 5.47
C LYS A 143 6.67 -26.31 4.08
N LEU A 144 6.31 -25.10 3.68
CA LEU A 144 5.63 -24.82 2.41
C LEU A 144 6.60 -24.77 1.22
N GLY A 145 7.86 -24.45 1.41
CA GLY A 145 8.88 -24.39 0.36
C GLY A 145 8.44 -23.55 -0.85
N LYS A 146 8.38 -24.17 -2.04
CA LYS A 146 7.97 -23.49 -3.29
C LYS A 146 6.51 -23.01 -3.25
N LYS A 147 5.62 -23.74 -2.55
CA LYS A 147 4.20 -23.39 -2.41
C LYS A 147 4.00 -22.09 -1.64
N TRP A 148 4.93 -21.74 -0.74
CA TRP A 148 4.91 -20.46 -0.01
C TRP A 148 4.87 -19.24 -0.95
N LYS A 149 5.72 -19.25 -1.98
CA LYS A 149 5.75 -18.16 -2.98
C LYS A 149 4.45 -18.06 -3.77
N MET A 150 3.82 -19.19 -4.07
CA MET A 150 2.54 -19.25 -4.77
C MET A 150 1.42 -18.69 -3.90
N LEU A 151 1.34 -19.13 -2.63
CA LEU A 151 0.38 -18.64 -1.66
C LEU A 151 0.51 -17.11 -1.46
N HIS A 152 1.74 -16.60 -1.32
CA HIS A 152 1.98 -15.17 -1.10
C HIS A 152 1.68 -14.28 -2.32
N ARG A 153 1.35 -14.85 -3.49
CA ARG A 153 0.77 -14.08 -4.61
C ARG A 153 -0.65 -13.63 -4.35
N LEU A 154 -1.36 -14.26 -3.40
CA LEU A 154 -2.69 -13.80 -2.96
C LEU A 154 -2.67 -12.34 -2.49
N VAL A 155 -1.51 -11.80 -2.07
CA VAL A 155 -1.38 -10.40 -1.67
C VAL A 155 -1.87 -9.42 -2.75
N TYR A 156 -1.79 -9.76 -4.02
CA TYR A 156 -2.29 -8.91 -5.11
C TYR A 156 -3.81 -8.88 -5.14
N GLY A 157 -4.47 -10.03 -5.02
CA GLY A 157 -5.93 -10.10 -4.92
C GLY A 157 -6.43 -9.40 -3.64
N VAL A 158 -5.74 -9.61 -2.52
CA VAL A 158 -6.03 -8.92 -1.25
C VAL A 158 -5.89 -7.39 -1.41
N ALA A 159 -4.86 -6.92 -2.12
CA ALA A 159 -4.68 -5.49 -2.39
C ALA A 159 -5.83 -4.92 -3.23
N VAL A 160 -6.27 -5.64 -4.26
CA VAL A 160 -7.43 -5.23 -5.08
C VAL A 160 -8.70 -5.14 -4.23
N LEU A 161 -8.98 -6.16 -3.39
CA LEU A 161 -10.14 -6.16 -2.50
C LEU A 161 -10.05 -5.02 -1.47
N GLY A 162 -8.87 -4.79 -0.88
CA GLY A 162 -8.66 -3.71 0.08
C GLY A 162 -8.84 -2.33 -0.55
N LEU A 163 -8.34 -2.11 -1.76
CA LEU A 163 -8.52 -0.87 -2.51
C LEU A 163 -9.99 -0.66 -2.88
N LEU A 164 -10.70 -1.70 -3.34
CA LEU A 164 -12.13 -1.61 -3.65
C LEU A 164 -12.95 -1.30 -2.40
N HIS A 165 -12.65 -1.97 -1.27
CA HIS A 165 -13.25 -1.64 0.02
C HIS A 165 -13.01 -0.17 0.39
N TYR A 166 -11.80 0.34 0.19
CA TYR A 166 -11.43 1.73 0.47
C TYR A 166 -12.23 2.70 -0.38
N PHE A 167 -12.36 2.46 -1.70
CA PHE A 167 -13.18 3.29 -2.59
C PHE A 167 -14.62 3.41 -2.11
N ILE A 168 -15.25 2.28 -1.78
CA ILE A 168 -16.67 2.29 -1.38
C ILE A 168 -16.86 2.97 -0.02
N GLN A 169 -15.84 2.98 0.83
CA GLN A 169 -15.89 3.64 2.15
C GLN A 169 -15.64 5.15 2.08
N THR A 170 -14.88 5.64 1.10
CA THR A 170 -14.63 7.07 0.90
C THR A 170 -15.78 7.74 0.15
N LYS A 171 -16.86 8.03 0.85
CA LYS A 171 -18.13 8.48 0.25
C LYS A 171 -18.07 9.83 -0.47
N ILE A 172 -17.28 10.79 0.02
CA ILE A 172 -17.29 12.19 -0.45
C ILE A 172 -16.00 12.50 -1.23
N ASP A 173 -14.85 12.17 -0.67
CA ASP A 173 -13.55 12.40 -1.30
C ASP A 173 -12.86 11.07 -1.57
N VAL A 174 -12.85 10.64 -2.82
CA VAL A 174 -12.21 9.40 -3.27
C VAL A 174 -10.74 9.60 -3.63
N SER A 175 -10.20 10.82 -3.56
CA SER A 175 -8.82 11.12 -3.95
C SER A 175 -7.79 10.25 -3.23
N PRO A 176 -7.90 9.94 -1.91
CA PRO A 176 -6.97 9.03 -1.25
C PRO A 176 -7.03 7.61 -1.80
N ALA A 177 -8.22 7.08 -2.12
CA ALA A 177 -8.39 5.75 -2.69
C ALA A 177 -7.85 5.67 -4.12
N VAL A 178 -8.10 6.71 -4.95
CA VAL A 178 -7.53 6.87 -6.29
C VAL A 178 -6.01 6.90 -6.24
N LEU A 179 -5.42 7.66 -5.31
CA LEU A 179 -3.98 7.78 -5.15
C LEU A 179 -3.32 6.43 -4.81
N MET A 180 -3.88 5.70 -3.83
CA MET A 180 -3.36 4.39 -3.44
C MET A 180 -3.50 3.37 -4.56
N THR A 181 -4.59 3.43 -5.32
CA THR A 181 -4.80 2.60 -6.52
C THR A 181 -3.81 2.95 -7.62
N GLY A 182 -3.52 4.23 -7.84
CA GLY A 182 -2.51 4.69 -8.78
C GLY A 182 -1.11 4.16 -8.44
N PHE A 183 -0.72 4.21 -7.17
CA PHE A 183 0.53 3.59 -6.73
C PHE A 183 0.53 2.07 -6.91
N PHE A 184 -0.57 1.40 -6.61
CA PHE A 184 -0.70 -0.04 -6.88
C PHE A 184 -0.53 -0.35 -8.38
N ILE A 185 -1.17 0.41 -9.26
CA ILE A 185 -1.03 0.28 -10.72
C ILE A 185 0.43 0.47 -11.13
N LEU A 186 1.11 1.54 -10.67
CA LEU A 186 2.52 1.79 -10.96
C LEU A 186 3.40 0.58 -10.58
N LEU A 187 3.17 0.02 -9.39
CA LEU A 187 3.89 -1.16 -8.92
C LEU A 187 3.60 -2.40 -9.76
N MET A 188 2.37 -2.56 -10.26
CA MET A 188 2.02 -3.68 -11.14
C MET A 188 2.67 -3.52 -12.51
N VAL A 189 2.74 -2.31 -13.07
CA VAL A 189 3.47 -2.02 -14.32
C VAL A 189 4.95 -2.39 -14.17
N TYR A 190 5.61 -1.97 -13.09
CA TYR A 190 6.99 -2.39 -12.82
C TYR A 190 7.14 -3.91 -12.73
N ARG A 191 6.17 -4.61 -12.13
CA ARG A 191 6.21 -6.08 -12.03
C ARG A 191 6.08 -6.76 -13.37
N VAL A 192 5.25 -6.24 -14.27
CA VAL A 192 5.12 -6.77 -15.66
C VAL A 192 6.47 -6.70 -16.37
N PHE A 193 7.17 -5.57 -16.31
CA PHE A 193 8.51 -5.44 -16.90
C PHE A 193 9.52 -6.39 -16.24
N ILE A 194 9.50 -6.49 -14.92
CA ILE A 194 10.36 -7.41 -14.17
C ILE A 194 10.08 -8.87 -14.55
N MET A 195 8.83 -9.28 -14.71
CA MET A 195 8.47 -10.64 -15.12
C MET A 195 8.91 -10.94 -16.56
N LYS A 196 8.81 -9.96 -17.45
CA LYS A 196 9.29 -10.05 -18.83
C LYS A 196 10.82 -9.91 -18.96
N ARG A 197 11.55 -9.83 -17.83
CA ARG A 197 13.01 -9.65 -17.76
C ARG A 197 13.51 -8.39 -18.45
N VAL A 198 12.67 -7.38 -18.60
CA VAL A 198 13.06 -6.07 -19.13
C VAL A 198 13.80 -5.29 -18.05
N SER A 199 14.94 -4.70 -18.39
CA SER A 199 15.73 -3.86 -17.50
C SER A 199 14.96 -2.59 -17.16
N LEU A 200 15.01 -2.16 -15.90
CA LEU A 200 14.41 -0.92 -15.42
C LEU A 200 15.29 0.29 -15.82
N THR A 201 15.38 0.55 -17.13
CA THR A 201 16.06 1.73 -17.67
C THR A 201 15.27 3.01 -17.37
N PRO A 202 15.89 4.21 -17.44
CA PRO A 202 15.17 5.47 -17.28
C PRO A 202 13.93 5.57 -18.20
N ALA A 203 14.04 5.14 -19.44
CA ALA A 203 12.91 5.14 -20.39
C ALA A 203 11.76 4.25 -19.92
N VAL A 204 12.06 3.01 -19.48
CA VAL A 204 11.04 2.07 -18.96
C VAL A 204 10.37 2.61 -17.70
N LEU A 205 11.13 3.28 -16.81
CA LEU A 205 10.60 3.90 -15.60
C LEU A 205 9.70 5.10 -15.95
N ALA A 206 10.12 5.96 -16.88
CA ALA A 206 9.31 7.09 -17.33
C ALA A 206 8.00 6.63 -18.02
N ILE A 207 8.08 5.65 -18.93
CA ILE A 207 6.89 5.05 -19.56
C ILE A 207 5.95 4.47 -18.49
N SER A 208 6.50 3.76 -17.49
CA SER A 208 5.70 3.20 -16.39
C SER A 208 4.97 4.28 -15.61
N ALA A 209 5.63 5.42 -15.34
CA ALA A 209 5.04 6.55 -14.63
C ALA A 209 3.89 7.19 -15.44
N VAL A 210 4.09 7.37 -16.76
CA VAL A 210 3.05 7.91 -17.64
C VAL A 210 1.86 6.95 -17.76
N VAL A 211 2.10 5.66 -17.96
CA VAL A 211 1.05 4.64 -18.02
C VAL A 211 0.25 4.61 -16.71
N ALA A 212 0.93 4.63 -15.57
CA ALA A 212 0.26 4.65 -14.28
C ALA A 212 -0.55 5.94 -14.06
N CYS A 213 -0.03 7.10 -14.47
CA CYS A 213 -0.76 8.38 -14.43
C CYS A 213 -2.07 8.29 -15.23
N VAL A 214 -2.00 7.86 -16.49
CA VAL A 214 -3.18 7.74 -17.37
C VAL A 214 -4.18 6.75 -16.78
N LEU A 215 -3.74 5.57 -16.32
CA LEU A 215 -4.63 4.58 -15.72
C LEU A 215 -5.24 5.07 -14.41
N THR A 216 -4.52 5.90 -13.63
CA THR A 216 -5.06 6.53 -12.43
C THR A 216 -6.17 7.53 -12.78
N ALA A 217 -5.95 8.37 -13.78
CA ALA A 217 -6.97 9.31 -14.26
C ALA A 217 -8.22 8.58 -14.81
N ILE A 218 -8.01 7.48 -15.55
CA ILE A 218 -9.12 6.63 -16.03
C ILE A 218 -9.87 5.99 -14.85
N THR A 219 -9.17 5.52 -13.82
CA THR A 219 -9.79 4.94 -12.63
C THR A 219 -10.67 5.97 -11.93
N GLU A 220 -10.18 7.20 -11.76
CA GLU A 220 -10.93 8.29 -11.16
C GLU A 220 -12.15 8.65 -12.00
N PHE A 221 -11.98 8.84 -13.32
CA PHE A 221 -13.07 9.11 -14.26
C PHE A 221 -14.14 8.03 -14.19
N THR A 222 -13.75 6.76 -14.25
CA THR A 222 -14.66 5.61 -14.24
C THR A 222 -15.44 5.54 -12.94
N TRP A 223 -14.80 5.80 -11.79
CA TRP A 223 -15.49 5.84 -10.51
C TRP A 223 -16.57 6.91 -10.47
N TYR A 224 -16.24 8.13 -10.91
CA TYR A 224 -17.24 9.21 -10.95
C TYR A 224 -18.36 8.94 -11.95
N ALA A 225 -18.07 8.32 -13.08
CA ALA A 225 -19.07 7.93 -14.07
C ALA A 225 -20.06 6.86 -13.57
N LEU A 226 -19.60 5.90 -12.76
CA LEU A 226 -20.39 4.74 -12.36
C LEU A 226 -20.99 4.84 -10.95
N ALA A 227 -20.34 5.54 -10.04
CA ALA A 227 -20.66 5.49 -8.62
C ALA A 227 -21.17 6.80 -8.04
N THR A 228 -21.14 7.89 -8.81
CA THR A 228 -21.56 9.22 -8.33
C THR A 228 -22.47 9.91 -9.36
N GLY A 229 -23.17 10.97 -8.94
CA GLY A 229 -23.93 11.83 -9.86
C GLY A 229 -23.11 13.00 -10.43
N VAL A 230 -21.80 13.02 -10.22
CA VAL A 230 -20.93 14.10 -10.69
C VAL A 230 -20.50 13.81 -12.14
N ASP A 231 -20.56 14.84 -13.00
CA ASP A 231 -20.11 14.75 -14.38
C ASP A 231 -18.60 14.34 -14.44
N PRO A 232 -18.29 13.15 -14.99
CA PRO A 232 -16.90 12.64 -15.03
C PRO A 232 -15.98 13.50 -15.91
N TRP A 233 -16.50 14.24 -16.88
CA TRP A 233 -15.72 15.13 -17.72
C TRP A 233 -15.16 16.33 -16.93
N ARG A 234 -15.91 16.84 -15.96
CA ARG A 234 -15.37 17.86 -15.03
C ARG A 234 -14.19 17.35 -14.23
N ILE A 235 -14.24 16.07 -13.83
CA ILE A 235 -13.12 15.43 -13.12
C ILE A 235 -11.92 15.25 -14.05
N ALA A 236 -12.15 14.83 -15.32
CA ALA A 236 -11.08 14.74 -16.31
C ALA A 236 -10.38 16.10 -16.54
N GLN A 237 -11.16 17.18 -16.68
CA GLN A 237 -10.62 18.54 -16.81
C GLN A 237 -9.87 18.98 -15.53
N ALA A 238 -10.37 18.63 -14.33
CA ALA A 238 -9.70 18.94 -13.07
C ALA A 238 -8.31 18.32 -12.95
N ASN A 239 -8.04 17.19 -13.61
CA ASN A 239 -6.71 16.59 -13.67
C ASN A 239 -5.68 17.47 -14.43
N LEU A 240 -6.13 18.43 -15.23
CA LEU A 240 -5.29 19.38 -15.95
C LEU A 240 -5.21 20.75 -15.24
N MET A 241 -5.94 20.93 -14.15
CA MET A 241 -5.98 22.17 -13.37
C MET A 241 -5.14 22.05 -12.10
N PHE A 242 -4.15 22.93 -11.94
CA PHE A 242 -3.24 22.94 -10.77
C PHE A 242 -3.62 23.95 -9.69
N SER A 243 -4.62 24.79 -9.94
CA SER A 243 -5.05 25.87 -9.03
C SER A 243 -5.60 25.37 -7.69
N PHE A 244 -6.13 24.16 -7.65
CA PHE A 244 -6.71 23.53 -6.44
C PHE A 244 -5.83 22.44 -5.83
N GLY A 245 -4.54 22.39 -6.19
CA GLY A 245 -3.59 21.37 -5.74
C GLY A 245 -3.38 20.26 -6.76
N LEU A 246 -2.46 19.33 -6.41
CA LEU A 246 -2.10 18.23 -7.29
C LEU A 246 -3.14 17.11 -7.18
N ARG A 247 -3.68 16.71 -8.32
CA ARG A 247 -4.60 15.56 -8.42
C ARG A 247 -3.84 14.23 -8.29
N PRO A 248 -4.51 13.13 -7.86
CA PRO A 248 -3.88 11.83 -7.66
C PRO A 248 -3.05 11.33 -8.84
N ALA A 249 -3.54 11.48 -10.07
CA ALA A 249 -2.83 11.05 -11.28
C ALA A 249 -1.49 11.77 -11.45
N VAL A 250 -1.45 13.09 -11.19
CA VAL A 250 -0.23 13.89 -11.26
C VAL A 250 0.76 13.50 -10.15
N ILE A 251 0.27 13.25 -8.94
CA ILE A 251 1.12 12.77 -7.82
C ILE A 251 1.75 11.42 -8.19
N VAL A 252 0.98 10.49 -8.78
CA VAL A 252 1.49 9.19 -9.24
C VAL A 252 2.56 9.37 -10.31
N LEU A 253 2.38 10.29 -11.25
CA LEU A 253 3.38 10.63 -12.26
C LEU A 253 4.68 11.12 -11.60
N LEU A 254 4.58 12.14 -10.76
CA LEU A 254 5.75 12.74 -10.11
C LEU A 254 6.52 11.72 -9.26
N VAL A 255 5.82 10.95 -8.42
CA VAL A 255 6.44 9.88 -7.61
C VAL A 255 7.02 8.78 -8.50
N GLY A 256 6.35 8.43 -9.61
CA GLY A 256 6.83 7.43 -10.57
C GLY A 256 8.08 7.89 -11.35
N LEU A 257 8.30 9.20 -11.49
CA LEU A 257 9.51 9.76 -12.13
C LEU A 257 10.71 9.81 -11.17
N VAL A 258 10.53 9.76 -9.86
CA VAL A 258 11.63 9.76 -8.89
C VAL A 258 12.64 8.63 -9.16
N PRO A 259 12.22 7.35 -9.35
CA PRO A 259 13.15 6.29 -9.73
C PRO A 259 13.88 6.52 -11.06
N CYS A 260 13.22 7.16 -12.04
CA CYS A 260 13.84 7.52 -13.31
C CYS A 260 15.00 8.52 -13.09
N ALA A 261 14.73 9.61 -12.37
CA ALA A 261 15.75 10.61 -12.02
C ALA A 261 16.92 9.98 -11.23
N PHE A 262 16.63 9.10 -10.27
CA PHE A 262 17.64 8.38 -9.51
C PHE A 262 18.58 7.54 -10.40
N VAL A 263 18.03 6.79 -11.36
CA VAL A 263 18.85 5.97 -12.28
C VAL A 263 19.69 6.84 -13.22
N ILE A 264 19.14 7.95 -13.71
CA ILE A 264 19.90 8.93 -14.54
C ILE A 264 21.09 9.46 -13.75
N LEU A 265 20.87 9.99 -12.56
CA LEU A 265 21.92 10.56 -11.71
C LEU A 265 23.00 9.52 -11.35
N ARG A 266 22.59 8.30 -11.05
CA ARG A 266 23.54 7.19 -10.79
C ARG A 266 24.41 6.90 -12.01
N ASN A 267 23.84 6.88 -13.22
CA ASN A 267 24.58 6.59 -14.44
C ASN A 267 25.58 7.71 -14.78
N LEU A 268 25.21 8.98 -14.58
CA LEU A 268 26.10 10.12 -14.78
C LEU A 268 27.34 10.03 -13.88
N ARG A 269 27.15 9.75 -12.57
CA ARG A 269 28.27 9.60 -11.61
C ARG A 269 29.24 8.49 -12.00
N VAL A 270 28.74 7.36 -12.51
CA VAL A 270 29.58 6.23 -12.96
C VAL A 270 30.38 6.61 -14.20
N THR A 271 29.83 7.42 -15.08
CA THR A 271 30.54 7.91 -16.30
C THR A 271 31.66 8.87 -15.92
N GLU A 272 31.41 9.83 -15.01
CA GLU A 272 32.43 10.76 -14.51
C GLU A 272 33.62 10.03 -13.86
N GLN A 273 33.33 9.05 -13.00
CA GLN A 273 34.39 8.25 -12.35
C GLN A 273 35.27 7.46 -13.34
N LYS A 274 34.72 7.05 -14.48
CA LYS A 274 35.49 6.36 -15.53
C LYS A 274 36.32 7.30 -16.39
N GLN A 275 35.99 8.58 -16.45
CA GLN A 275 36.76 9.57 -17.19
C GLN A 275 37.92 10.15 -16.38
N THR A 276 37.85 10.04 -15.04
CA THR A 276 38.87 10.56 -14.11
C THR A 276 39.84 9.48 -13.59
N ALA A 277 39.62 8.20 -13.95
CA ALA A 277 40.49 7.04 -13.64
C ALA A 277 41.30 6.61 -14.87
#